data_3d5783f047d6223006e7f160f2fee310
#
_entry.id   3d5783f047d6223006e7f160f2fee310
#
_cell.length_a   1.000
_cell.length_b   1.000
_cell.length_c   1.000
_cell.angle_alpha   90.00
_cell.angle_beta   90.00
_cell.angle_gamma   90.00
#
_symmetry.space_group_name_H-M   'P 1'
#
loop_
_entity.id
_entity.type
_entity.pdbx_description
1 polymer ?
#
loop_
_entity_poly.entity_id
_entity_poly.type
_entity_poly.pdbx_seq_one_letter_code
_entity_poly.pdbx_strand_id
1 'polypeptide(L)'
;MLAAHHLAELGHRKVGLVTSRLSPTSRKIAAGWAKACEELGLTKAEHFEQFISDHRSPEFHTTIAAIIDTVITSGTTALLVHSDPEAIGVVEHALARGLTVPDDLSVIAYDDEVAQLYNPALTAISPARAHIGRTAVDLLLRRVNDPARPLHRISLSPQLNVRESSAPPRAHG
;
A
#
# COMPACT_ATOMS: atom_id res chain seq x y z
N MET A 1 8.84 0.68 -2.34
CA MET A 1 10.04 0.14 -1.68
C MET A 1 9.87 0.05 -0.15
N LEU A 2 9.50 1.12 0.58
CA LEU A 2 9.39 1.07 2.06
C LEU A 2 8.55 -0.09 2.59
N ALA A 3 7.35 -0.32 2.05
CA ALA A 3 6.49 -1.42 2.48
C ALA A 3 7.15 -2.81 2.26
N ALA A 4 7.78 -3.04 1.10
CA ALA A 4 8.42 -4.31 0.82
C ALA A 4 9.60 -4.57 1.76
N HIS A 5 10.43 -3.55 2.06
CA HIS A 5 11.49 -3.66 3.04
C HIS A 5 10.96 -4.01 4.43
N HIS A 6 9.95 -3.27 4.90
CA HIS A 6 9.32 -3.54 6.20
C HIS A 6 8.78 -4.97 6.30
N LEU A 7 8.08 -5.45 5.26
CA LEU A 7 7.57 -6.82 5.26
C LEU A 7 8.70 -7.87 5.23
N ALA A 8 9.76 -7.61 4.48
CA ALA A 8 10.93 -8.50 4.45
C ALA A 8 11.65 -8.54 5.80
N GLU A 9 11.80 -7.41 6.49
CA GLU A 9 12.38 -7.29 7.84
C GLU A 9 11.53 -8.03 8.88
N LEU A 10 10.20 -8.01 8.75
CA LEU A 10 9.29 -8.80 9.57
C LEU A 10 9.38 -10.31 9.28
N GLY A 11 10.02 -10.73 8.19
CA GLY A 11 10.18 -12.13 7.83
C GLY A 11 9.18 -12.66 6.82
N HIS A 12 8.29 -11.81 6.28
CA HIS A 12 7.39 -12.22 5.20
C HIS A 12 8.17 -12.61 3.95
N ARG A 13 7.68 -13.65 3.26
CA ARG A 13 8.27 -14.13 1.99
C ARG A 13 7.27 -14.12 0.86
N LYS A 14 6.01 -14.49 1.13
CA LYS A 14 4.91 -14.43 0.18
C LYS A 14 4.09 -13.17 0.43
N VAL A 15 4.18 -12.23 -0.47
CA VAL A 15 3.58 -10.90 -0.34
C VAL A 15 2.81 -10.53 -1.60
N GLY A 16 1.80 -9.68 -1.47
CA GLY A 16 0.98 -9.24 -2.58
C GLY A 16 0.80 -7.72 -2.65
N LEU A 17 0.35 -7.25 -3.80
CA LEU A 17 0.02 -5.86 -4.04
C LEU A 17 -1.41 -5.75 -4.58
N VAL A 18 -2.18 -4.84 -4.01
CA VAL A 18 -3.51 -4.49 -4.49
C VAL A 18 -3.52 -3.03 -4.92
N THR A 19 -3.95 -2.74 -6.15
CA THR A 19 -4.01 -1.37 -6.68
C THR A 19 -5.37 -1.04 -7.28
N SER A 20 -5.74 0.25 -7.25
CA SER A 20 -6.98 0.74 -7.87
C SER A 20 -6.80 1.05 -9.36
N ARG A 21 -7.76 0.65 -10.21
CA ARG A 21 -7.80 0.99 -11.65
C ARG A 21 -7.80 2.49 -11.92
N LEU A 22 -8.39 3.25 -11.02
CA LEU A 22 -8.64 4.68 -11.22
C LEU A 22 -7.47 5.54 -10.76
N SER A 23 -6.51 4.98 -10.03
CA SER A 23 -5.38 5.76 -9.52
C SER A 23 -4.28 5.94 -10.57
N PRO A 24 -3.91 7.19 -10.89
CA PRO A 24 -2.83 7.46 -11.83
C PRO A 24 -1.45 7.03 -11.30
N THR A 25 -1.34 6.73 -10.00
CA THR A 25 -0.10 6.32 -9.34
C THR A 25 0.11 4.81 -9.35
N SER A 26 -0.94 4.00 -9.60
CA SER A 26 -0.91 2.54 -9.54
C SER A 26 0.25 1.92 -10.33
N ARG A 27 0.47 2.35 -11.57
CA ARG A 27 1.57 1.82 -12.41
C ARG A 27 2.96 2.06 -11.79
N LYS A 28 3.16 3.23 -11.17
CA LYS A 28 4.44 3.57 -10.52
C LYS A 28 4.63 2.76 -9.24
N ILE A 29 3.56 2.55 -8.48
CA ILE A 29 3.56 1.74 -7.27
C ILE A 29 3.86 0.29 -7.63
N ALA A 30 3.18 -0.28 -8.62
CA ALA A 30 3.39 -1.65 -9.08
C ALA A 30 4.83 -1.87 -9.59
N ALA A 31 5.37 -0.95 -10.38
CA ALA A 31 6.75 -1.04 -10.85
C ALA A 31 7.77 -0.98 -9.70
N GLY A 32 7.56 -0.07 -8.73
CA GLY A 32 8.41 0.01 -7.54
C GLY A 32 8.30 -1.20 -6.62
N TRP A 33 7.09 -1.77 -6.50
CA TRP A 33 6.84 -3.00 -5.76
C TRP A 33 7.55 -4.20 -6.39
N ALA A 34 7.36 -4.41 -7.69
CA ALA A 34 7.99 -5.52 -8.42
C ALA A 34 9.51 -5.50 -8.27
N LYS A 35 10.13 -4.32 -8.46
CA LYS A 35 11.57 -4.13 -8.29
C LYS A 35 12.02 -4.47 -6.86
N ALA A 36 11.30 -3.97 -5.85
CA ALA A 36 11.64 -4.25 -4.46
C ALA A 36 11.49 -5.73 -4.10
N CYS A 37 10.45 -6.42 -4.60
CA CYS A 37 10.28 -7.84 -4.38
C CYS A 37 11.42 -8.65 -5.00
N GLU A 38 11.87 -8.29 -6.20
CA GLU A 38 13.02 -8.92 -6.86
C GLU A 38 14.31 -8.72 -6.04
N GLU A 39 14.61 -7.48 -5.65
CA GLU A 39 15.82 -7.14 -4.87
C GLU A 39 15.84 -7.83 -3.49
N LEU A 40 14.69 -8.04 -2.87
CA LEU A 40 14.55 -8.64 -1.54
C LEU A 40 14.26 -10.15 -1.56
N GLY A 41 14.16 -10.76 -2.75
CA GLY A 41 13.82 -12.18 -2.90
C GLY A 41 12.44 -12.53 -2.34
N LEU A 42 11.48 -11.60 -2.41
CA LEU A 42 10.10 -11.83 -2.03
C LEU A 42 9.34 -12.50 -3.17
N THR A 43 8.53 -13.50 -2.84
CA THR A 43 7.66 -14.12 -3.84
C THR A 43 6.47 -13.20 -4.10
N LYS A 44 6.37 -12.71 -5.33
CA LYS A 44 5.23 -11.96 -5.81
C LYS A 44 4.09 -12.93 -6.11
N ALA A 45 2.97 -12.78 -5.45
CA ALA A 45 1.78 -13.56 -5.80
C ALA A 45 1.14 -12.93 -7.06
N GLU A 46 1.15 -13.65 -8.19
CA GLU A 46 0.71 -13.15 -9.51
C GLU A 46 -0.72 -12.58 -9.52
N HIS A 47 -1.56 -13.02 -8.59
CA HIS A 47 -2.98 -12.66 -8.54
C HIS A 47 -3.30 -11.34 -7.81
N PHE A 48 -2.34 -10.68 -7.18
CA PHE A 48 -2.60 -9.50 -6.36
C PHE A 48 -2.36 -8.15 -7.03
N GLU A 49 -1.86 -8.14 -8.25
CA GLU A 49 -1.87 -6.93 -9.09
C GLU A 49 -3.24 -6.71 -9.73
N GLN A 50 -4.30 -6.92 -8.97
CA GLN A 50 -5.66 -6.68 -9.44
C GLN A 50 -6.03 -5.23 -9.22
N PHE A 51 -6.59 -4.64 -10.26
CA PHE A 51 -7.15 -3.31 -10.16
C PHE A 51 -8.52 -3.41 -9.48
N ILE A 52 -8.66 -2.82 -8.32
CA ILE A 52 -9.95 -2.76 -7.63
C ILE A 52 -10.75 -1.57 -8.18
N SER A 53 -12.04 -1.76 -8.37
CA SER A 53 -12.99 -0.70 -8.62
C SER A 53 -13.21 0.14 -7.36
N ASP A 54 -13.76 1.35 -7.50
CA ASP A 54 -14.15 2.21 -6.38
C ASP A 54 -14.85 1.38 -5.28
N HIS A 55 -14.45 1.58 -4.01
CA HIS A 55 -15.02 0.91 -2.82
C HIS A 55 -16.55 1.03 -2.71
N ARG A 56 -17.17 1.93 -3.47
CA ARG A 56 -18.64 2.10 -3.54
C ARG A 56 -19.29 1.22 -4.61
N SER A 57 -18.50 0.54 -5.45
CA SER A 57 -19.06 -0.29 -6.52
C SER A 57 -19.41 -1.70 -6.01
N PRO A 58 -20.48 -2.34 -6.53
CA PRO A 58 -20.79 -3.73 -6.20
C PRO A 58 -19.65 -4.70 -6.53
N GLU A 59 -18.86 -4.40 -7.56
CA GLU A 59 -17.71 -5.19 -7.97
C GLU A 59 -16.57 -5.15 -6.94
N PHE A 60 -16.51 -4.11 -6.11
CA PHE A 60 -15.52 -4.00 -5.04
C PHE A 60 -15.57 -5.21 -4.12
N HIS A 61 -16.73 -5.51 -3.54
CA HIS A 61 -16.88 -6.61 -2.59
C HIS A 61 -16.56 -7.96 -3.22
N THR A 62 -16.99 -8.17 -4.46
CA THR A 62 -16.69 -9.42 -5.21
C THR A 62 -15.19 -9.55 -5.47
N THR A 63 -14.53 -8.45 -5.86
CA THR A 63 -13.09 -8.43 -6.12
C THR A 63 -12.27 -8.68 -4.85
N ILE A 64 -12.62 -8.00 -3.75
CA ILE A 64 -11.94 -8.21 -2.45
C ILE A 64 -12.13 -9.65 -1.96
N ALA A 65 -13.33 -10.20 -2.07
CA ALA A 65 -13.58 -11.59 -1.71
C ALA A 65 -12.66 -12.55 -2.49
N ALA A 66 -12.53 -12.37 -3.81
CA ALA A 66 -11.64 -13.19 -4.64
C ALA A 66 -10.15 -13.01 -4.25
N ILE A 67 -9.74 -11.79 -3.88
CA ILE A 67 -8.38 -11.53 -3.38
C ILE A 67 -8.14 -12.32 -2.08
N ILE A 68 -9.05 -12.27 -1.13
CA ILE A 68 -8.91 -13.00 0.14
C ILE A 68 -8.90 -14.52 -0.09
N ASP A 69 -9.74 -15.05 -0.98
CA ASP A 69 -9.72 -16.47 -1.34
C ASP A 69 -8.34 -16.87 -1.92
N THR A 70 -7.75 -16.00 -2.73
CA THR A 70 -6.41 -16.20 -3.28
C THR A 70 -5.32 -16.08 -2.20
N VAL A 71 -5.44 -15.13 -1.26
CA VAL A 71 -4.55 -15.02 -0.08
C VAL A 71 -4.50 -16.34 0.68
N ILE A 72 -5.68 -16.88 0.99
CA ILE A 72 -5.81 -18.15 1.74
C ILE A 72 -5.14 -19.31 0.98
N THR A 73 -5.47 -19.46 -0.30
CA THR A 73 -5.00 -20.59 -1.12
C THR A 73 -3.52 -20.53 -1.47
N SER A 74 -2.97 -19.33 -1.67
CA SER A 74 -1.55 -19.13 -1.99
C SER A 74 -0.64 -19.16 -0.77
N GLY A 75 -1.19 -19.01 0.44
CA GLY A 75 -0.41 -18.81 1.66
C GLY A 75 0.31 -17.47 1.70
N THR A 76 -0.27 -16.43 1.07
CA THR A 76 0.23 -15.05 1.17
C THR A 76 0.00 -14.52 2.58
N THR A 77 1.03 -13.93 3.18
CA THR A 77 1.01 -13.50 4.58
C THR A 77 0.98 -11.98 4.75
N ALA A 78 1.16 -11.22 3.67
CA ALA A 78 1.10 -9.76 3.74
C ALA A 78 0.68 -9.12 2.41
N LEU A 79 -0.04 -7.99 2.51
CA LEU A 79 -0.49 -7.19 1.39
C LEU A 79 -0.09 -5.72 1.55
N LEU A 80 0.39 -5.11 0.45
CA LEU A 80 0.34 -3.66 0.26
C LEU A 80 -0.92 -3.31 -0.52
N VAL A 81 -1.76 -2.44 0.01
CA VAL A 81 -3.04 -2.07 -0.59
C VAL A 81 -3.09 -0.57 -0.85
N HIS A 82 -3.36 -0.19 -2.07
CA HIS A 82 -3.54 1.18 -2.50
C HIS A 82 -5.03 1.42 -2.84
N SER A 83 -5.81 2.18 -2.05
CA SER A 83 -5.49 3.12 -0.96
C SER A 83 -6.05 2.68 0.42
N ASP A 84 -6.20 3.64 1.38
CA ASP A 84 -6.74 3.33 2.71
C ASP A 84 -8.15 2.70 2.68
N PRO A 85 -9.15 3.22 1.91
CA PRO A 85 -10.48 2.61 1.86
C PRO A 85 -10.46 1.16 1.36
N GLU A 86 -9.62 0.86 0.34
CA GLU A 86 -9.44 -0.49 -0.15
C GLU A 86 -8.74 -1.39 0.88
N ALA A 87 -7.78 -0.84 1.65
CA ALA A 87 -7.12 -1.58 2.73
C ALA A 87 -8.10 -1.94 3.85
N ILE A 88 -8.99 -1.01 4.22
CA ILE A 88 -10.06 -1.26 5.17
C ILE A 88 -10.97 -2.39 4.67
N GLY A 89 -11.40 -2.33 3.41
CA GLY A 89 -12.21 -3.39 2.81
C GLY A 89 -11.52 -4.75 2.81
N VAL A 90 -10.22 -4.79 2.53
CA VAL A 90 -9.41 -6.02 2.62
C VAL A 90 -9.42 -6.59 4.04
N VAL A 91 -9.21 -5.75 5.07
CA VAL A 91 -9.26 -6.18 6.48
C VAL A 91 -10.64 -6.71 6.85
N GLU A 92 -11.71 -6.01 6.51
CA GLU A 92 -13.09 -6.43 6.79
C GLU A 92 -13.41 -7.80 6.18
N HIS A 93 -13.03 -8.02 4.92
CA HIS A 93 -13.26 -9.31 4.24
C HIS A 93 -12.35 -10.44 4.79
N ALA A 94 -11.12 -10.12 5.19
CA ALA A 94 -10.24 -11.08 5.85
C ALA A 94 -10.85 -11.55 7.17
N LEU A 95 -11.30 -10.61 8.02
CA LEU A 95 -11.98 -10.92 9.29
C LEU A 95 -13.26 -11.74 9.07
N ALA A 96 -14.07 -11.39 8.06
CA ALA A 96 -15.29 -12.14 7.71
C ALA A 96 -15.00 -13.58 7.24
N ARG A 97 -13.78 -13.88 6.76
CA ARG A 97 -13.31 -15.23 6.40
C ARG A 97 -12.59 -15.96 7.55
N GLY A 98 -12.55 -15.37 8.75
CA GLY A 98 -11.92 -15.94 9.94
C GLY A 98 -10.42 -15.74 10.03
N LEU A 99 -9.82 -14.94 9.14
CA LEU A 99 -8.42 -14.51 9.27
C LEU A 99 -8.30 -13.42 10.34
N THR A 100 -7.18 -13.38 11.02
CA THR A 100 -6.83 -12.29 11.95
C THR A 100 -5.79 -11.35 11.32
N VAL A 101 -5.96 -10.05 11.56
CA VAL A 101 -5.00 -9.01 11.17
C VAL A 101 -4.40 -8.44 12.46
N PRO A 102 -3.09 -8.48 12.64
CA PRO A 102 -2.04 -8.79 11.64
C PRO A 102 -1.59 -10.24 11.56
N ASP A 103 -2.04 -11.13 12.47
CA ASP A 103 -1.41 -12.43 12.73
C ASP A 103 -1.44 -13.40 11.54
N ASP A 104 -2.58 -13.52 10.84
CA ASP A 104 -2.72 -14.37 9.65
C ASP A 104 -2.42 -13.59 8.36
N LEU A 105 -2.70 -12.29 8.37
CA LEU A 105 -2.49 -11.41 7.23
C LEU A 105 -2.05 -10.01 7.68
N SER A 106 -0.82 -9.64 7.42
CA SER A 106 -0.36 -8.26 7.57
C SER A 106 -0.89 -7.38 6.42
N VAL A 107 -1.41 -6.20 6.75
CA VAL A 107 -1.93 -5.25 5.75
C VAL A 107 -1.23 -3.90 5.92
N ILE A 108 -0.66 -3.40 4.82
CA ILE A 108 -0.09 -2.04 4.74
C ILE A 108 -0.95 -1.23 3.79
N ALA A 109 -1.48 -0.11 4.25
CA ALA A 109 -2.23 0.84 3.44
C ALA A 109 -1.30 1.84 2.72
N TYR A 110 -1.85 2.56 1.77
CA TYR A 110 -1.18 3.67 1.09
C TYR A 110 -2.10 4.88 1.11
N ASP A 111 -1.54 6.03 1.40
CA ASP A 111 -2.09 7.38 1.50
C ASP A 111 -2.15 7.93 2.92
N ASP A 112 -2.42 7.13 3.95
CA ASP A 112 -2.43 7.49 5.37
C ASP A 112 -3.37 8.67 5.71
N GLU A 113 -4.55 8.70 5.08
CA GLU A 113 -5.57 9.71 5.34
C GLU A 113 -6.48 9.30 6.50
N VAL A 114 -6.92 8.03 6.48
CA VAL A 114 -7.83 7.46 7.48
C VAL A 114 -7.30 6.18 8.13
N ALA A 115 -6.14 5.69 7.69
CA ALA A 115 -5.53 4.44 8.15
C ALA A 115 -5.40 4.35 9.69
N GLN A 116 -5.07 5.46 10.35
CA GLN A 116 -4.93 5.52 11.81
C GLN A 116 -6.25 5.47 12.57
N LEU A 117 -7.38 5.71 11.90
CA LEU A 117 -8.72 5.78 12.54
C LEU A 117 -9.43 4.41 12.56
N TYR A 118 -8.89 3.44 11.83
CA TYR A 118 -9.45 2.09 11.78
C TYR A 118 -8.98 1.25 12.98
N ASN A 119 -9.64 0.14 13.25
CA ASN A 119 -9.25 -0.81 14.29
C ASN A 119 -9.18 -2.23 13.70
N PRO A 120 -7.98 -2.87 13.64
CA PRO A 120 -6.68 -2.36 14.12
C PRO A 120 -6.18 -1.17 13.30
N ALA A 121 -5.44 -0.24 13.93
CA ALA A 121 -4.85 0.91 13.23
C ALA A 121 -3.89 0.44 12.14
N LEU A 122 -4.09 0.91 10.90
CA LEU A 122 -3.36 0.39 9.75
C LEU A 122 -1.95 1.00 9.65
N THR A 123 -0.94 0.14 9.53
CA THR A 123 0.38 0.52 9.03
C THR A 123 0.21 1.11 7.63
N ALA A 124 0.79 2.28 7.35
CA ALA A 124 0.54 2.96 6.09
C ALA A 124 1.76 3.69 5.53
N ILE A 125 1.84 3.73 4.19
CA ILE A 125 2.74 4.64 3.47
C ILE A 125 2.09 6.01 3.43
N SER A 126 2.76 7.01 4.01
CA SER A 126 2.30 8.40 4.07
C SER A 126 3.08 9.26 3.07
N PRO A 127 2.49 9.67 1.94
CA PRO A 127 3.10 10.65 1.05
C PRO A 127 3.23 12.01 1.75
N ALA A 128 4.34 12.72 1.53
CA ALA A 128 4.60 14.01 2.15
C ALA A 128 3.74 15.15 1.56
N ARG A 129 2.40 14.98 1.48
CA ARG A 129 1.47 15.86 0.73
C ARG A 129 1.58 17.32 1.09
N ALA A 130 1.58 17.63 2.40
CA ALA A 130 1.68 19.01 2.86
C ALA A 130 3.03 19.65 2.48
N HIS A 131 4.13 18.87 2.49
CA HIS A 131 5.43 19.33 2.06
C HIS A 131 5.49 19.50 0.53
N ILE A 132 4.88 18.58 -0.22
CA ILE A 132 4.75 18.68 -1.68
C ILE A 132 4.04 19.97 -2.04
N GLY A 133 2.88 20.25 -1.42
CA GLY A 133 2.11 21.47 -1.66
C GLY A 133 2.91 22.75 -1.35
N ARG A 134 3.53 22.83 -0.18
CA ARG A 134 4.36 23.98 0.20
C ARG A 134 5.54 24.18 -0.75
N THR A 135 6.25 23.12 -1.08
CA THR A 135 7.40 23.17 -2.00
C THR A 135 6.98 23.60 -3.40
N ALA A 136 5.84 23.11 -3.88
CA ALA A 136 5.32 23.52 -5.20
C ALA A 136 4.98 25.00 -5.25
N VAL A 137 4.32 25.53 -4.21
CA VAL A 137 4.01 26.99 -4.12
C VAL A 137 5.29 27.82 -4.03
N ASP A 138 6.25 27.41 -3.20
CA ASP A 138 7.55 28.13 -3.08
C ASP A 138 8.30 28.18 -4.43
N LEU A 139 8.36 27.04 -5.13
CA LEU A 139 8.97 27.00 -6.47
C LEU A 139 8.25 27.89 -7.48
N LEU A 140 6.91 27.90 -7.42
CA LEU A 140 6.09 28.75 -8.29
C LEU A 140 6.38 30.25 -8.04
N LEU A 141 6.33 30.69 -6.78
CA LEU A 141 6.58 32.07 -6.40
C LEU A 141 7.99 32.52 -6.80
N ARG A 142 9.00 31.69 -6.58
CA ARG A 142 10.37 32.00 -7.01
C ARG A 142 10.49 32.15 -8.52
N ARG A 143 9.73 31.36 -9.29
CA ARG A 143 9.73 31.46 -10.76
C ARG A 143 8.95 32.65 -11.27
N VAL A 144 7.87 33.04 -10.61
CA VAL A 144 7.14 34.28 -10.92
C VAL A 144 8.04 35.50 -10.72
N ASN A 145 8.83 35.52 -9.64
CA ASN A 145 9.74 36.62 -9.32
C ASN A 145 11.01 36.63 -10.20
N ASP A 146 11.41 35.47 -10.72
CA ASP A 146 12.57 35.31 -11.62
C ASP A 146 12.21 34.31 -12.73
N PRO A 147 11.66 34.81 -13.87
CA PRO A 147 11.29 33.96 -15.00
C PRO A 147 12.48 33.25 -15.68
N ALA A 148 13.69 33.77 -15.52
CA ALA A 148 14.91 33.17 -16.06
C ALA A 148 15.45 32.01 -15.20
N ARG A 149 14.88 31.80 -14.01
CA ARG A 149 15.28 30.74 -13.11
C ARG A 149 15.20 29.36 -13.78
N PRO A 150 16.24 28.52 -13.69
CA PRO A 150 16.22 27.17 -14.21
C PRO A 150 15.08 26.33 -13.65
N LEU A 151 14.59 25.37 -14.44
CA LEU A 151 13.59 24.40 -13.99
C LEU A 151 14.20 23.49 -12.91
N HIS A 152 13.47 23.32 -11.82
CA HIS A 152 13.83 22.41 -10.75
C HIS A 152 12.87 21.21 -10.72
N ARG A 153 13.42 20.03 -10.50
CA ARG A 153 12.66 18.82 -10.17
C ARG A 153 13.05 18.39 -8.76
N ILE A 154 12.10 18.43 -7.83
CA ILE A 154 12.30 18.01 -6.45
C ILE A 154 11.52 16.73 -6.21
N SER A 155 12.17 15.74 -5.61
CA SER A 155 11.55 14.50 -5.16
C SER A 155 11.49 14.50 -3.65
N LEU A 156 10.30 14.24 -3.09
CA LEU A 156 10.07 14.09 -1.65
C LEU A 156 9.75 12.63 -1.36
N SER A 157 10.49 12.05 -0.43
CA SER A 157 10.28 10.65 -0.04
C SER A 157 9.04 10.52 0.85
N PRO A 158 8.22 9.48 0.66
CA PRO A 158 7.17 9.12 1.60
C PRO A 158 7.77 8.56 2.90
N GLN A 159 6.94 8.44 3.93
CA GLN A 159 7.27 7.78 5.19
C GLN A 159 6.42 6.52 5.36
N LEU A 160 6.91 5.56 6.15
CA LEU A 160 6.14 4.42 6.62
C LEU A 160 5.77 4.70 8.09
N ASN A 161 4.48 4.75 8.37
CA ASN A 161 3.94 4.83 9.73
C ASN A 161 3.51 3.44 10.16
N VAL A 162 4.36 2.77 10.95
CA VAL A 162 4.11 1.42 11.46
C VAL A 162 3.07 1.50 12.59
N ARG A 163 2.05 0.63 12.52
CA ARG A 163 0.94 0.52 13.48
C ARG A 163 0.60 -0.96 13.72
N GLU A 164 -0.65 -1.25 14.04
CA GLU A 164 -1.10 -2.55 14.53
C GLU A 164 -1.35 -3.60 13.44
N SER A 165 -1.53 -3.19 12.18
CA SER A 165 -1.93 -4.09 11.09
C SER A 165 -0.78 -4.83 10.41
N SER A 166 0.45 -4.73 10.90
CA SER A 166 1.60 -5.48 10.39
C SER A 166 2.44 -6.05 11.52
N ALA A 167 2.74 -7.35 11.46
CA ALA A 167 3.53 -8.10 12.43
C ALA A 167 4.31 -9.23 11.71
N PRO A 168 5.26 -9.89 12.37
CA PRO A 168 5.89 -11.10 11.82
C PRO A 168 4.85 -12.16 11.46
N PRO A 169 5.01 -12.90 10.33
CA PRO A 169 4.08 -13.97 9.97
C PRO A 169 4.06 -15.06 11.03
N ARG A 170 2.89 -15.65 11.29
CA ARG A 170 2.80 -16.84 12.13
C ARG A 170 3.69 -17.95 11.59
N ALA A 171 4.50 -18.57 12.46
CA ALA A 171 5.20 -19.79 12.11
C ALA A 171 4.13 -20.87 11.83
N HIS A 172 4.01 -21.27 10.58
CA HIS A 172 3.25 -22.48 10.26
C HIS A 172 4.12 -23.67 10.67
N GLY A 173 3.74 -24.32 11.77
CA GLY A 173 4.35 -25.55 12.22
C GLY A 173 4.00 -26.72 11.30
#